data_067aecba6067380e12a6771650ef10e3
#
_entry.id   067aecba6067380e12a6771650ef10e3
#
_cell.length_a   1.000
_cell.length_b   1.000
_cell.length_c   1.000
_cell.angle_alpha   90.00
_cell.angle_beta   90.00
_cell.angle_gamma   90.00
#
_symmetry.space_group_name_H-M   'P 1'
#
loop_
_entity.id
_entity.type
_entity.pdbx_description
1 polymer ?
#
loop_
_entity_poly.entity_id
_entity_poly.type
_entity_poly.pdbx_seq_one_letter_code
_entity_poly.pdbx_strand_id
1 'polypeptide(L)'
;MLEQQEHDHLQDSSPGGAAHEPLGRLSLATLADAVDGGPRSSTVAGPAVDPQAVSIGIVHLGVGAFHRAHQAVLTEDAAAAAGETCWGILGVTQRSASVVEQLAPQDGLYGVLTKGTDTTSLRIIGSMRGVVFPGTDTSRILATIAAPTTHVVTLTVTEKGYRAGPDGSLDLGDADVVADLETLRAEIGGASGAAVHDEDGHPAEVVAGHSPIGLLVRGLAQRYAETGAPITVLTCDNMVDNGHVVERLVRQFVDAAAHDDDATTGLRTWLDASVTFPCTMVDRIVPKTTDADRAEAQALTGVRDEGLVVGEPFLQWVIEDRFAGPRPAWERVGATLTDDVAPFEQAKLRMLNGTHSMLAYLGALKGHRLIADAIVDPEIAAAARELLHDDVIPTLVAPPGVDLAEYGESLLERFANPATGHTTIQVAMDGSKKLPFRLLGTVADRLAAGAVPEAAARAVAAWMVFVDRGETFAGEPLVLDDPLADVLQETAAGTEDGLVARMFALDQVFPAGVAQHDGFRAAVERHVTELLGRFEA
;
A
#
# COMPACT_ATOMS: atom_id res chain seq x y z
N MET A 1 -65.22 -50.91 -24.87
CA MET A 1 -66.05 -49.71 -24.84
C MET A 1 -65.15 -48.61 -24.32
N LEU A 2 -64.56 -47.86 -25.23
CA LEU A 2 -64.83 -46.46 -25.56
C LEU A 2 -64.45 -45.57 -24.38
N GLU A 3 -63.52 -44.65 -24.47
CA GLU A 3 -63.47 -43.53 -25.44
C GLU A 3 -62.04 -42.98 -25.52
N GLN A 4 -61.67 -42.66 -26.77
CA GLN A 4 -60.57 -41.81 -27.13
C GLN A 4 -60.91 -40.36 -26.76
N GLN A 5 -59.98 -39.65 -26.19
CA GLN A 5 -59.95 -38.19 -26.28
C GLN A 5 -58.55 -37.70 -26.67
N GLU A 6 -58.55 -37.02 -27.76
CA GLU A 6 -57.47 -36.27 -28.39
C GLU A 6 -56.94 -35.21 -27.39
N HIS A 7 -55.61 -35.16 -27.21
CA HIS A 7 -54.92 -33.99 -26.62
C HIS A 7 -54.14 -33.29 -27.72
N ASP A 8 -54.62 -32.11 -27.97
CA ASP A 8 -54.10 -31.06 -28.82
C ASP A 8 -52.66 -30.72 -28.46
N HIS A 9 -51.77 -30.74 -29.45
CA HIS A 9 -50.38 -30.27 -29.35
C HIS A 9 -50.34 -28.75 -29.39
N LEU A 10 -50.29 -28.11 -28.22
CA LEU A 10 -49.79 -26.75 -28.09
C LEU A 10 -48.26 -26.79 -28.12
N GLN A 11 -47.69 -26.41 -29.25
CA GLN A 11 -46.27 -26.11 -29.40
C GLN A 11 -45.93 -24.87 -28.53
N ASP A 12 -45.27 -25.11 -27.42
CA ASP A 12 -44.62 -24.09 -26.58
C ASP A 12 -43.34 -23.61 -27.32
N SER A 13 -43.47 -22.55 -28.08
CA SER A 13 -42.35 -21.83 -28.66
C SER A 13 -41.75 -20.87 -27.63
N SER A 14 -41.00 -21.40 -26.68
CA SER A 14 -40.10 -20.60 -25.88
C SER A 14 -39.02 -19.99 -26.79
N PRO A 15 -38.80 -18.66 -26.77
CA PRO A 15 -37.73 -18.07 -27.55
C PRO A 15 -36.41 -18.58 -26.99
N GLY A 16 -35.62 -19.22 -27.85
CA GLY A 16 -34.31 -19.73 -27.53
C GLY A 16 -33.49 -18.65 -26.84
N GLY A 17 -33.09 -18.90 -25.60
CA GLY A 17 -32.07 -18.11 -24.93
C GLY A 17 -30.83 -18.13 -25.81
N ALA A 18 -30.46 -16.98 -26.34
CA ALA A 18 -29.18 -16.81 -27.00
C ALA A 18 -28.11 -17.27 -25.99
N ALA A 19 -27.40 -18.34 -26.33
CA ALA A 19 -26.20 -18.73 -25.60
C ALA A 19 -25.30 -17.51 -25.65
N HIS A 20 -25.11 -16.84 -24.49
CA HIS A 20 -24.12 -15.79 -24.38
C HIS A 20 -22.77 -16.42 -24.74
N GLU A 21 -22.21 -16.01 -25.88
CA GLU A 21 -20.81 -16.31 -26.16
C GLU A 21 -19.98 -15.88 -24.94
N PRO A 22 -19.03 -16.71 -24.49
CA PRO A 22 -18.21 -16.34 -23.37
C PRO A 22 -17.50 -15.01 -23.69
N LEU A 23 -17.78 -13.98 -22.88
CA LEU A 23 -17.18 -12.67 -23.04
C LEU A 23 -15.66 -12.80 -23.11
N GLY A 24 -15.04 -12.16 -24.10
CA GLY A 24 -13.60 -12.14 -24.28
C GLY A 24 -12.89 -11.61 -23.02
N ARG A 25 -11.65 -12.00 -22.81
CA ARG A 25 -10.79 -11.44 -21.77
C ARG A 25 -10.13 -10.17 -22.30
N LEU A 26 -9.91 -9.17 -21.45
CA LEU A 26 -9.12 -7.99 -21.78
C LEU A 26 -7.72 -8.42 -22.28
N SER A 27 -7.31 -7.93 -23.44
CA SER A 27 -6.01 -8.20 -24.04
C SER A 27 -5.73 -7.16 -25.13
N LEU A 28 -4.54 -7.15 -25.72
CA LEU A 28 -4.25 -6.29 -26.88
C LEU A 28 -5.23 -6.53 -28.04
N ALA A 29 -5.69 -7.76 -28.21
CA ALA A 29 -6.65 -8.10 -29.28
C ALA A 29 -8.05 -7.54 -29.05
N THR A 30 -8.47 -7.35 -27.80
CA THR A 30 -9.81 -6.86 -27.41
C THR A 30 -9.80 -5.42 -26.91
N LEU A 31 -8.64 -4.77 -26.86
CA LEU A 31 -8.48 -3.42 -26.29
C LEU A 31 -9.36 -2.38 -27.00
N ALA A 32 -9.35 -2.37 -28.33
CA ALA A 32 -10.15 -1.41 -29.10
C ALA A 32 -11.65 -1.57 -28.83
N ASP A 33 -12.14 -2.81 -28.80
CA ASP A 33 -13.54 -3.10 -28.50
C ASP A 33 -13.90 -2.72 -27.06
N ALA A 34 -12.98 -2.91 -26.12
CA ALA A 34 -13.20 -2.56 -24.71
C ALA A 34 -13.30 -1.04 -24.48
N VAL A 35 -12.58 -0.24 -25.29
CA VAL A 35 -12.60 1.23 -25.18
C VAL A 35 -13.76 1.83 -25.98
N ASP A 36 -13.94 1.41 -27.23
CA ASP A 36 -14.85 2.05 -28.19
C ASP A 36 -16.19 1.30 -28.33
N GLY A 37 -16.21 -0.01 -28.08
CA GLY A 37 -17.37 -0.90 -28.29
C GLY A 37 -18.27 -1.09 -27.06
N GLY A 38 -17.88 -0.62 -25.90
CA GLY A 38 -18.66 -0.79 -24.67
C GLY A 38 -19.95 0.04 -24.66
N PRO A 39 -20.99 -0.41 -23.94
CA PRO A 39 -22.30 0.28 -23.88
C PRO A 39 -22.23 1.69 -23.28
N ARG A 40 -21.13 2.04 -22.62
CA ARG A 40 -20.87 3.36 -22.01
C ARG A 40 -19.43 3.84 -22.30
N SER A 41 -19.05 3.83 -23.56
CA SER A 41 -17.69 4.21 -24.00
C SER A 41 -17.22 5.59 -23.51
N SER A 42 -18.13 6.52 -23.22
CA SER A 42 -17.77 7.85 -22.68
C SER A 42 -17.17 7.85 -21.27
N THR A 43 -17.23 6.74 -20.54
CA THR A 43 -16.67 6.59 -19.18
C THR A 43 -15.49 5.63 -19.14
N VAL A 44 -15.09 5.06 -20.27
CA VAL A 44 -13.93 4.17 -20.40
C VAL A 44 -12.83 4.89 -21.18
N ALA A 45 -11.66 4.97 -20.58
CA ALA A 45 -10.46 5.49 -21.25
C ALA A 45 -9.47 4.35 -21.54
N GLY A 46 -8.86 4.38 -22.72
CA GLY A 46 -7.77 3.49 -23.09
C GLY A 46 -6.44 3.90 -22.42
N PRO A 47 -5.36 3.11 -22.66
CA PRO A 47 -4.02 3.45 -22.23
C PRO A 47 -3.58 4.81 -22.79
N ALA A 48 -2.84 5.59 -21.99
CA ALA A 48 -2.30 6.86 -22.45
C ALA A 48 -1.05 6.68 -23.33
N VAL A 49 -0.45 5.50 -23.30
CA VAL A 49 0.69 5.10 -24.15
C VAL A 49 0.29 3.95 -25.06
N ASP A 50 1.00 3.75 -26.17
CA ASP A 50 0.87 2.54 -26.96
C ASP A 50 1.55 1.36 -26.24
N PRO A 51 0.80 0.36 -25.72
CA PRO A 51 1.38 -0.74 -24.98
C PRO A 51 2.43 -1.54 -25.76
N GLN A 52 2.36 -1.56 -27.10
CA GLN A 52 3.30 -2.29 -27.94
C GLN A 52 4.60 -1.52 -28.21
N ALA A 53 4.57 -0.21 -28.07
CA ALA A 53 5.74 0.65 -28.30
C ALA A 53 6.59 0.88 -27.04
N VAL A 54 6.06 0.60 -25.85
CA VAL A 54 6.73 0.90 -24.57
C VAL A 54 7.76 -0.18 -24.21
N SER A 55 9.00 0.22 -23.95
CA SER A 55 10.09 -0.62 -23.45
C SER A 55 10.24 -0.53 -21.93
N ILE A 56 10.81 -1.57 -21.30
CA ILE A 56 11.00 -1.61 -19.84
C ILE A 56 12.10 -0.65 -19.42
N GLY A 57 11.77 0.26 -18.51
CA GLY A 57 12.68 1.18 -17.83
C GLY A 57 12.58 1.11 -16.31
N ILE A 58 11.55 0.42 -15.81
CA ILE A 58 11.27 0.25 -14.37
C ILE A 58 11.06 -1.23 -14.06
N VAL A 59 11.67 -1.69 -12.96
CA VAL A 59 11.32 -2.95 -12.32
C VAL A 59 10.56 -2.64 -11.05
N HIS A 60 9.40 -3.26 -10.83
CA HIS A 60 8.60 -3.07 -9.63
C HIS A 60 8.53 -4.35 -8.81
N LEU A 61 9.02 -4.32 -7.58
CA LEU A 61 8.94 -5.41 -6.62
C LEU A 61 7.68 -5.27 -5.76
N GLY A 62 6.78 -6.23 -5.85
CA GLY A 62 5.52 -6.22 -5.09
C GLY A 62 4.31 -5.72 -5.89
N VAL A 63 4.12 -6.22 -7.11
CA VAL A 63 3.03 -5.80 -8.00
C VAL A 63 1.64 -6.16 -7.46
N GLY A 64 1.18 -5.37 -6.46
CA GLY A 64 -0.13 -5.46 -5.85
C GLY A 64 -1.16 -4.50 -6.46
N ALA A 65 -2.34 -4.42 -5.83
CA ALA A 65 -3.39 -3.48 -6.23
C ALA A 65 -2.95 -2.03 -6.07
N PHE A 66 -2.24 -1.71 -4.99
CA PHE A 66 -1.79 -0.34 -4.72
C PHE A 66 -0.87 0.17 -5.82
N HIS A 67 0.20 -0.56 -6.17
CA HIS A 67 1.09 -0.16 -7.26
C HIS A 67 0.32 0.06 -8.57
N ARG A 68 -0.56 -0.87 -8.92
CA ARG A 68 -1.34 -0.81 -10.17
C ARG A 68 -2.30 0.37 -10.23
N ALA A 69 -2.84 0.78 -9.07
CA ALA A 69 -3.72 1.94 -8.97
C ALA A 69 -2.98 3.27 -8.71
N HIS A 70 -1.67 3.27 -8.45
CA HIS A 70 -0.92 4.44 -8.05
C HIS A 70 0.29 4.70 -8.96
N GLN A 71 1.45 4.08 -8.68
CA GLN A 71 2.69 4.37 -9.39
C GLN A 71 2.59 4.07 -10.90
N ALA A 72 1.93 2.98 -11.28
CA ALA A 72 1.79 2.60 -12.68
C ALA A 72 0.93 3.61 -13.46
N VAL A 73 -0.12 4.16 -12.84
CA VAL A 73 -0.95 5.22 -13.42
C VAL A 73 -0.13 6.47 -13.68
N LEU A 74 0.56 6.99 -12.66
CA LEU A 74 1.38 8.19 -12.78
C LEU A 74 2.56 7.99 -13.75
N THR A 75 3.13 6.79 -13.80
CA THR A 75 4.22 6.47 -14.74
C THR A 75 3.74 6.51 -16.18
N GLU A 76 2.57 5.93 -16.45
CA GLU A 76 1.97 5.98 -17.78
C GLU A 76 1.62 7.40 -18.20
N ASP A 77 1.02 8.18 -17.29
CA ASP A 77 0.68 9.57 -17.55
C ASP A 77 1.91 10.43 -17.81
N ALA A 78 2.99 10.23 -17.01
CA ALA A 78 4.25 10.94 -17.19
C ALA A 78 4.91 10.61 -18.53
N ALA A 79 4.93 9.33 -18.92
CA ALA A 79 5.44 8.87 -20.20
C ALA A 79 4.66 9.52 -21.37
N ALA A 80 3.34 9.51 -21.30
CA ALA A 80 2.46 10.13 -22.30
C ALA A 80 2.68 11.65 -22.38
N ALA A 81 2.73 12.33 -21.23
CA ALA A 81 2.94 13.79 -21.17
C ALA A 81 4.32 14.24 -21.69
N ALA A 82 5.33 13.36 -21.59
CA ALA A 82 6.67 13.60 -22.11
C ALA A 82 6.87 13.09 -23.55
N GLY A 83 5.96 12.25 -24.07
CA GLY A 83 6.12 11.57 -25.36
C GLY A 83 7.22 10.50 -25.32
N GLU A 84 7.48 9.91 -24.16
CA GLU A 84 8.53 8.91 -23.94
C GLU A 84 7.95 7.48 -23.94
N THR A 85 8.73 6.54 -24.47
CA THR A 85 8.34 5.13 -24.58
C THR A 85 9.25 4.18 -23.79
N CYS A 86 10.15 4.71 -22.95
CA CYS A 86 11.14 3.93 -22.21
C CYS A 86 10.73 3.63 -20.74
N TRP A 87 9.49 3.91 -20.34
CA TRP A 87 9.04 3.81 -18.95
C TRP A 87 8.06 2.66 -18.69
N GLY A 88 8.15 1.60 -19.50
CA GLY A 88 7.40 0.37 -19.22
C GLY A 88 7.87 -0.29 -17.93
N ILE A 89 6.97 -1.03 -17.30
CA ILE A 89 7.17 -1.65 -16.00
C ILE A 89 7.23 -3.16 -16.13
N LEU A 90 8.28 -3.80 -15.61
CA LEU A 90 8.28 -5.21 -15.27
C LEU A 90 7.81 -5.37 -13.82
N GLY A 91 6.61 -5.91 -13.63
CA GLY A 91 6.06 -6.17 -12.30
C GLY A 91 6.53 -7.52 -11.77
N VAL A 92 7.01 -7.55 -10.53
CA VAL A 92 7.46 -8.76 -9.84
C VAL A 92 6.52 -9.05 -8.69
N THR A 93 5.92 -10.24 -8.65
CA THR A 93 5.11 -10.69 -7.51
C THR A 93 6.03 -11.11 -6.35
N GLN A 94 5.47 -11.36 -5.16
CA GLN A 94 6.29 -11.80 -4.01
C GLN A 94 6.04 -13.26 -3.65
N ARG A 95 4.81 -13.59 -3.25
CA ARG A 95 4.49 -14.86 -2.58
C ARG A 95 3.82 -15.89 -3.48
N SER A 96 3.25 -15.44 -4.59
CA SER A 96 2.49 -16.32 -5.49
C SER A 96 2.49 -15.81 -6.91
N ALA A 97 2.21 -16.69 -7.85
CA ALA A 97 2.03 -16.35 -9.26
C ALA A 97 0.63 -15.81 -9.58
N SER A 98 -0.24 -15.58 -8.60
CA SER A 98 -1.65 -15.24 -8.86
C SER A 98 -1.83 -13.98 -9.71
N VAL A 99 -1.03 -12.94 -9.50
CA VAL A 99 -1.09 -11.73 -10.34
C VAL A 99 -0.50 -11.99 -11.74
N VAL A 100 0.47 -12.90 -11.87
CA VAL A 100 0.97 -13.36 -13.19
C VAL A 100 -0.17 -14.04 -13.95
N GLU A 101 -0.91 -14.95 -13.30
CA GLU A 101 -2.05 -15.66 -13.90
C GLU A 101 -3.18 -14.70 -14.30
N GLN A 102 -3.33 -13.59 -13.59
CA GLN A 102 -4.28 -12.53 -13.92
C GLN A 102 -3.83 -11.71 -15.13
N LEU A 103 -2.60 -11.21 -15.13
CA LEU A 103 -2.15 -10.18 -16.07
C LEU A 103 -1.42 -10.72 -17.30
N ALA A 104 -0.70 -11.84 -17.22
CA ALA A 104 0.02 -12.37 -18.38
C ALA A 104 -0.92 -12.71 -19.56
N PRO A 105 -2.09 -13.37 -19.33
CA PRO A 105 -3.06 -13.60 -20.40
C PRO A 105 -3.77 -12.33 -20.89
N GLN A 106 -3.56 -11.18 -20.24
CA GLN A 106 -4.09 -9.86 -20.61
C GLN A 106 -3.00 -8.97 -21.24
N ASP A 107 -1.85 -9.53 -21.64
CA ASP A 107 -0.72 -8.77 -22.19
C ASP A 107 -0.21 -7.66 -21.24
N GLY A 108 -0.46 -7.81 -19.93
CA GLY A 108 -0.17 -6.83 -18.90
C GLY A 108 -1.23 -5.73 -18.72
N LEU A 109 -2.26 -5.69 -19.55
CA LEU A 109 -3.36 -4.73 -19.47
C LEU A 109 -4.24 -5.00 -18.26
N TYR A 110 -4.76 -3.94 -17.64
CA TYR A 110 -5.78 -4.02 -16.58
C TYR A 110 -6.50 -2.69 -16.43
N GLY A 111 -7.72 -2.73 -15.92
CA GLY A 111 -8.52 -1.55 -15.60
C GLY A 111 -8.25 -1.01 -14.22
N VAL A 112 -8.29 0.30 -14.09
CA VAL A 112 -8.42 1.04 -12.83
C VAL A 112 -9.82 1.62 -12.78
N LEU A 113 -10.67 1.07 -11.91
CA LEU A 113 -12.02 1.54 -11.66
C LEU A 113 -11.95 2.61 -10.55
N THR A 114 -12.07 3.86 -10.93
CA THR A 114 -12.04 4.99 -10.00
C THR A 114 -13.44 5.30 -9.52
N LYS A 115 -13.68 5.21 -8.21
CA LYS A 115 -14.97 5.43 -7.57
C LYS A 115 -14.93 6.64 -6.64
N GLY A 116 -15.55 7.72 -7.06
CA GLY A 116 -15.85 8.88 -6.21
C GLY A 116 -17.22 8.74 -5.54
N THR A 117 -17.66 9.77 -4.83
CA THR A 117 -18.97 9.79 -4.17
C THR A 117 -20.11 9.65 -5.20
N ASP A 118 -20.04 10.38 -6.32
CA ASP A 118 -21.10 10.45 -7.33
C ASP A 118 -20.62 10.07 -8.74
N THR A 119 -19.36 9.64 -8.88
CA THR A 119 -18.75 9.39 -10.18
C THR A 119 -18.03 8.05 -10.20
N THR A 120 -18.16 7.35 -11.33
CA THR A 120 -17.38 6.14 -11.62
C THR A 120 -16.75 6.30 -12.99
N SER A 121 -15.48 6.03 -13.13
CA SER A 121 -14.76 5.98 -14.40
C SER A 121 -13.82 4.77 -14.43
N LEU A 122 -13.57 4.26 -15.62
CA LEU A 122 -12.64 3.16 -15.83
C LEU A 122 -11.57 3.58 -16.82
N ARG A 123 -10.31 3.32 -16.49
CA ARG A 123 -9.18 3.50 -17.39
C ARG A 123 -8.38 2.23 -17.51
N ILE A 124 -8.08 1.81 -18.72
CA ILE A 124 -7.19 0.68 -19.00
C ILE A 124 -5.76 1.19 -18.98
N ILE A 125 -4.87 0.50 -18.27
CA ILE A 125 -3.45 0.81 -18.14
C ILE A 125 -2.63 -0.13 -19.01
N GLY A 126 -1.68 0.43 -19.76
CA GLY A 126 -0.84 -0.28 -20.73
C GLY A 126 0.66 -0.21 -20.45
N SER A 127 1.08 0.49 -19.40
CA SER A 127 2.51 0.63 -19.05
C SER A 127 3.12 -0.65 -18.45
N MET A 128 2.32 -1.62 -17.99
CA MET A 128 2.81 -2.91 -17.48
C MET A 128 3.21 -3.82 -18.63
N ARG A 129 4.51 -4.01 -18.84
CA ARG A 129 5.07 -4.76 -20.00
C ARG A 129 5.40 -6.21 -19.70
N GLY A 130 5.15 -6.64 -18.50
CA GLY A 130 5.27 -8.01 -18.06
C GLY A 130 5.06 -8.13 -16.58
N VAL A 131 4.64 -9.33 -16.16
CA VAL A 131 4.53 -9.70 -14.76
C VAL A 131 5.19 -11.05 -14.58
N VAL A 132 6.04 -11.18 -13.57
CA VAL A 132 6.86 -12.35 -13.32
C VAL A 132 6.81 -12.76 -11.84
N PHE A 133 7.09 -14.03 -11.59
CA PHE A 133 7.17 -14.60 -10.25
C PHE A 133 8.60 -15.06 -9.95
N PRO A 134 9.21 -14.66 -8.82
CA PRO A 134 10.59 -15.01 -8.50
C PRO A 134 10.84 -16.51 -8.49
N GLY A 135 9.86 -17.34 -8.07
CA GLY A 135 10.00 -18.78 -8.03
C GLY A 135 10.31 -19.44 -9.40
N THR A 136 9.99 -18.77 -10.50
CA THR A 136 10.21 -19.28 -11.87
C THR A 136 11.02 -18.36 -12.76
N ASP A 137 11.09 -17.07 -12.44
CA ASP A 137 11.61 -16.05 -13.35
C ASP A 137 12.78 -15.24 -12.77
N THR A 138 13.44 -15.73 -11.71
CA THR A 138 14.52 -14.99 -11.03
C THR A 138 15.58 -14.50 -12.01
N SER A 139 16.05 -15.32 -12.93
CA SER A 139 17.06 -14.93 -13.92
C SER A 139 16.61 -13.71 -14.76
N ARG A 140 15.36 -13.68 -15.19
CA ARG A 140 14.78 -12.56 -15.94
C ARG A 140 14.70 -11.30 -15.09
N ILE A 141 14.34 -11.43 -13.81
CA ILE A 141 14.26 -10.29 -12.88
C ILE A 141 15.64 -9.67 -12.69
N LEU A 142 16.66 -10.50 -12.35
CA LEU A 142 18.03 -10.04 -12.13
C LEU A 142 18.61 -9.40 -13.40
N ALA A 143 18.47 -10.03 -14.56
CA ALA A 143 18.93 -9.49 -15.85
C ALA A 143 18.22 -8.15 -16.19
N THR A 144 16.93 -8.01 -15.86
CA THR A 144 16.22 -6.74 -16.10
C THR A 144 16.70 -5.63 -15.16
N ILE A 145 16.98 -5.92 -13.88
CA ILE A 145 17.60 -4.94 -12.96
C ILE A 145 19.01 -4.57 -13.44
N ALA A 146 19.77 -5.54 -13.94
CA ALA A 146 21.13 -5.32 -14.43
C ALA A 146 21.18 -4.53 -15.76
N ALA A 147 20.13 -4.58 -16.56
CA ALA A 147 20.07 -3.91 -17.86
C ALA A 147 20.28 -2.39 -17.74
N PRO A 148 21.10 -1.77 -18.60
CA PRO A 148 21.36 -0.32 -18.55
C PRO A 148 20.13 0.51 -18.91
N THR A 149 19.12 -0.09 -19.55
CA THR A 149 17.82 0.53 -19.85
C THR A 149 16.89 0.63 -18.65
N THR A 150 17.14 -0.13 -17.58
CA THR A 150 16.41 0.00 -16.32
C THR A 150 17.05 1.12 -15.50
N HIS A 151 16.26 2.14 -15.19
CA HIS A 151 16.73 3.33 -14.47
C HIS A 151 16.22 3.39 -13.03
N VAL A 152 15.09 2.75 -12.77
CA VAL A 152 14.43 2.78 -11.45
C VAL A 152 13.96 1.38 -11.04
N VAL A 153 14.22 1.02 -9.80
CA VAL A 153 13.52 -0.11 -9.14
C VAL A 153 12.57 0.48 -8.12
N THR A 154 11.27 0.14 -8.22
CA THR A 154 10.27 0.59 -7.25
C THR A 154 9.80 -0.57 -6.38
N LEU A 155 9.39 -0.30 -5.13
CA LEU A 155 8.95 -1.34 -4.17
C LEU A 155 7.60 -0.98 -3.54
N THR A 156 6.72 -1.99 -3.43
CA THR A 156 5.56 -2.01 -2.52
C THR A 156 5.41 -3.42 -1.94
N VAL A 157 6.30 -3.73 -0.99
CA VAL A 157 6.47 -5.10 -0.46
C VAL A 157 5.86 -5.28 0.94
N THR A 158 5.38 -4.20 1.54
CA THR A 158 4.93 -4.05 2.92
C THR A 158 6.06 -4.20 3.96
N GLU A 159 5.85 -3.69 5.17
CA GLU A 159 6.86 -3.73 6.24
C GLU A 159 7.44 -5.14 6.48
N LYS A 160 6.56 -6.15 6.47
CA LYS A 160 6.97 -7.55 6.67
C LYS A 160 7.80 -8.12 5.52
N GLY A 161 7.69 -7.55 4.33
CA GLY A 161 8.45 -7.97 3.15
C GLY A 161 9.93 -7.64 3.25
N TYR A 162 10.29 -6.63 4.04
CA TYR A 162 11.68 -6.21 4.22
C TYR A 162 12.48 -7.11 5.16
N ARG A 163 11.84 -8.04 5.86
CA ARG A 163 12.50 -8.97 6.80
C ARG A 163 13.35 -8.24 7.85
N ALA A 164 12.84 -7.11 8.34
CA ALA A 164 13.47 -6.39 9.44
C ALA A 164 13.07 -6.97 10.79
N GLY A 165 14.04 -7.08 11.70
CA GLY A 165 13.84 -7.43 13.09
C GLY A 165 13.17 -6.30 13.90
N PRO A 166 12.88 -6.54 15.18
CA PRO A 166 12.23 -5.56 16.06
C PRO A 166 13.01 -4.24 16.23
N ASP A 167 14.32 -4.27 16.05
CA ASP A 167 15.22 -3.11 16.09
C ASP A 167 15.33 -2.37 14.75
N GLY A 168 14.59 -2.81 13.73
CA GLY A 168 14.61 -2.26 12.39
C GLY A 168 15.83 -2.64 11.55
N SER A 169 16.74 -3.49 12.05
CA SER A 169 17.85 -4.07 11.26
C SER A 169 17.41 -5.31 10.50
N LEU A 170 18.19 -5.71 9.50
CA LEU A 170 17.94 -6.93 8.73
C LEU A 170 17.97 -8.15 9.66
N ASP A 171 16.93 -8.97 9.61
CA ASP A 171 16.88 -10.22 10.38
C ASP A 171 17.74 -11.30 9.71
N LEU A 172 18.99 -11.41 10.16
CA LEU A 172 19.93 -12.43 9.68
C LEU A 172 19.60 -13.86 10.13
N GLY A 173 18.57 -14.03 10.96
CA GLY A 173 18.01 -15.33 11.35
C GLY A 173 16.81 -15.75 10.51
N ASP A 174 16.24 -14.86 9.69
CA ASP A 174 15.14 -15.19 8.78
C ASP A 174 15.62 -16.17 7.69
N ALA A 175 14.87 -17.27 7.50
CA ALA A 175 15.27 -18.35 6.59
C ALA A 175 15.40 -17.89 5.13
N ASP A 176 14.54 -16.97 4.67
CA ASP A 176 14.59 -16.44 3.32
C ASP A 176 15.83 -15.54 3.13
N VAL A 177 16.17 -14.73 4.14
CA VAL A 177 17.38 -13.89 4.13
C VAL A 177 18.64 -14.75 4.12
N VAL A 178 18.69 -15.80 4.93
CA VAL A 178 19.85 -16.74 4.97
C VAL A 178 20.05 -17.39 3.62
N ALA A 179 18.98 -17.91 2.99
CA ALA A 179 19.05 -18.55 1.68
C ALA A 179 19.55 -17.60 0.57
N ASP A 180 19.02 -16.36 0.56
CA ASP A 180 19.45 -15.35 -0.41
C ASP A 180 20.91 -14.89 -0.16
N LEU A 181 21.37 -14.82 1.10
CA LEU A 181 22.76 -14.52 1.43
C LEU A 181 23.72 -15.61 0.95
N GLU A 182 23.37 -16.88 1.15
CA GLU A 182 24.17 -18.01 0.66
C GLU A 182 24.28 -17.98 -0.87
N THR A 183 23.17 -17.69 -1.54
CA THR A 183 23.11 -17.56 -3.00
C THR A 183 23.98 -16.40 -3.49
N LEU A 184 23.85 -15.22 -2.87
CA LEU A 184 24.65 -14.04 -3.24
C LEU A 184 26.15 -14.30 -3.07
N ARG A 185 26.55 -14.96 -1.98
CA ARG A 185 27.97 -15.33 -1.74
C ARG A 185 28.51 -16.23 -2.86
N ALA A 186 27.70 -17.20 -3.30
CA ALA A 186 28.08 -18.09 -4.40
C ALA A 186 28.19 -17.33 -5.73
N GLU A 187 27.25 -16.41 -6.00
CA GLU A 187 27.23 -15.57 -7.20
C GLU A 187 28.45 -14.62 -7.25
N ILE A 188 28.80 -13.97 -6.14
CA ILE A 188 29.94 -13.06 -6.05
C ILE A 188 31.26 -13.83 -6.09
N GLY A 189 31.38 -14.94 -5.36
CA GLY A 189 32.60 -15.75 -5.30
C GLY A 189 32.92 -16.50 -6.59
N GLY A 190 31.89 -16.79 -7.41
CA GLY A 190 32.03 -17.37 -8.75
C GLY A 190 32.33 -16.37 -9.86
N ALA A 191 32.27 -15.08 -9.57
CA ALA A 191 32.34 -13.96 -10.54
C ALA A 191 33.76 -13.66 -11.03
N SER A 192 34.47 -14.66 -11.54
CA SER A 192 35.56 -14.44 -12.51
C SER A 192 35.01 -14.53 -13.94
N GLY A 193 33.93 -13.80 -14.27
CA GLY A 193 33.52 -13.49 -15.64
C GLY A 193 33.01 -14.67 -16.51
N ALA A 194 32.75 -15.85 -15.94
CA ALA A 194 32.20 -16.97 -16.67
C ALA A 194 30.78 -17.29 -16.13
N ALA A 195 29.79 -17.43 -17.03
CA ALA A 195 28.52 -18.04 -16.66
C ALA A 195 28.83 -19.34 -15.88
N VAL A 196 28.27 -19.43 -14.66
CA VAL A 196 28.38 -20.66 -13.89
C VAL A 196 27.71 -21.76 -14.71
N HIS A 197 28.46 -22.74 -15.14
CA HIS A 197 27.94 -23.89 -15.85
C HIS A 197 27.94 -25.06 -14.86
N ASP A 198 26.92 -25.91 -14.97
CA ASP A 198 26.89 -27.18 -14.23
C ASP A 198 28.00 -28.13 -14.69
N GLU A 199 28.12 -29.27 -14.00
CA GLU A 199 29.14 -30.28 -14.32
C GLU A 199 29.03 -30.82 -15.77
N ASP A 200 27.87 -30.61 -16.41
CA ASP A 200 27.59 -31.04 -17.79
C ASP A 200 27.75 -29.89 -18.81
N GLY A 201 28.18 -28.69 -18.36
CA GLY A 201 28.46 -27.52 -19.21
C GLY A 201 27.22 -26.72 -19.63
N HIS A 202 26.08 -26.94 -18.98
CA HIS A 202 24.89 -26.09 -19.16
C HIS A 202 24.96 -24.85 -18.23
N PRO A 203 24.35 -23.73 -18.60
CA PRO A 203 24.23 -22.60 -17.67
C PRO A 203 23.58 -23.08 -16.37
N ALA A 204 24.23 -22.85 -15.23
CA ALA A 204 23.68 -23.24 -13.93
C ALA A 204 22.32 -22.58 -13.75
N GLU A 205 21.36 -23.33 -13.25
CA GLU A 205 20.03 -22.82 -12.96
C GLU A 205 20.12 -21.72 -11.89
N VAL A 206 19.60 -20.53 -12.20
CA VAL A 206 19.61 -19.42 -11.25
C VAL A 206 18.68 -19.74 -10.10
N VAL A 207 19.23 -19.81 -8.89
CA VAL A 207 18.46 -20.09 -7.67
C VAL A 207 17.37 -19.04 -7.48
N ALA A 208 16.16 -19.49 -7.14
CA ALA A 208 15.02 -18.59 -6.90
C ALA A 208 15.34 -17.58 -5.79
N GLY A 209 14.89 -16.32 -5.96
CA GLY A 209 14.93 -15.32 -4.91
C GLY A 209 13.83 -15.56 -3.90
N HIS A 210 14.13 -15.47 -2.62
CA HIS A 210 13.22 -15.77 -1.52
C HIS A 210 12.66 -14.49 -0.88
N SER A 211 13.49 -13.49 -0.66
CA SER A 211 13.10 -12.20 -0.07
C SER A 211 13.19 -11.06 -1.08
N PRO A 212 12.33 -10.03 -0.99
CA PRO A 212 12.42 -8.85 -1.86
C PRO A 212 13.77 -8.15 -1.75
N ILE A 213 14.35 -8.07 -0.54
CA ILE A 213 15.64 -7.41 -0.32
C ILE A 213 16.79 -8.23 -0.92
N GLY A 214 16.76 -9.55 -0.77
CA GLY A 214 17.74 -10.45 -1.38
C GLY A 214 17.68 -10.39 -2.91
N LEU A 215 16.47 -10.42 -3.48
CA LEU A 215 16.27 -10.29 -4.92
C LEU A 215 16.78 -8.95 -5.46
N LEU A 216 16.50 -7.85 -4.75
CA LEU A 216 17.02 -6.52 -5.07
C LEU A 216 18.54 -6.50 -5.05
N VAL A 217 19.18 -6.97 -3.96
CA VAL A 217 20.64 -6.93 -3.81
C VAL A 217 21.34 -7.80 -4.85
N ARG A 218 20.79 -9.00 -5.14
CA ARG A 218 21.34 -9.87 -6.21
C ARG A 218 21.25 -9.17 -7.59
N GLY A 219 20.13 -8.52 -7.89
CA GLY A 219 19.99 -7.73 -9.12
C GLY A 219 20.99 -6.55 -9.20
N LEU A 220 21.22 -5.85 -8.08
CA LEU A 220 22.22 -4.78 -8.00
C LEU A 220 23.65 -5.33 -8.13
N ALA A 221 23.96 -6.48 -7.53
CA ALA A 221 25.25 -7.13 -7.68
C ALA A 221 25.52 -7.55 -9.14
N GLN A 222 24.54 -8.13 -9.83
CA GLN A 222 24.64 -8.44 -11.25
C GLN A 222 24.82 -7.15 -12.09
N ARG A 223 24.09 -6.09 -11.79
CA ARG A 223 24.25 -4.80 -12.46
C ARG A 223 25.64 -4.21 -12.28
N TYR A 224 26.19 -4.25 -11.07
CA TYR A 224 27.57 -3.86 -10.79
C TYR A 224 28.56 -4.63 -11.65
N ALA A 225 28.43 -5.95 -11.72
CA ALA A 225 29.34 -6.82 -12.48
C ALA A 225 29.23 -6.61 -14.00
N GLU A 226 28.04 -6.39 -14.54
CA GLU A 226 27.82 -6.30 -15.98
C GLU A 226 28.03 -4.89 -16.55
N THR A 227 27.51 -3.86 -15.87
CA THR A 227 27.43 -2.52 -16.44
C THR A 227 27.98 -1.41 -15.54
N GLY A 228 27.89 -1.57 -14.24
CA GLY A 228 28.17 -0.51 -13.25
C GLY A 228 27.31 0.75 -13.40
N ALA A 229 26.25 0.72 -14.22
CA ALA A 229 25.42 1.88 -14.49
C ALA A 229 24.63 2.30 -13.24
N PRO A 230 24.45 3.62 -12.98
CA PRO A 230 23.70 4.09 -11.81
C PRO A 230 22.23 3.68 -11.87
N ILE A 231 21.57 3.57 -10.71
CA ILE A 231 20.16 3.20 -10.59
C ILE A 231 19.54 3.82 -9.35
N THR A 232 18.26 4.15 -9.43
CA THR A 232 17.47 4.63 -8.28
C THR A 232 16.61 3.49 -7.73
N VAL A 233 16.63 3.28 -6.43
CA VAL A 233 15.75 2.36 -5.70
C VAL A 233 14.74 3.19 -4.94
N LEU A 234 13.47 3.13 -5.32
CA LEU A 234 12.40 4.00 -4.86
C LEU A 234 11.31 3.19 -4.16
N THR A 235 11.34 3.15 -2.84
CA THR A 235 10.27 2.49 -2.09
C THR A 235 9.02 3.37 -2.00
N CYS A 236 7.86 2.74 -2.18
CA CYS A 236 6.54 3.37 -2.06
C CYS A 236 5.70 2.69 -0.95
N ASP A 237 6.37 2.04 -0.02
CA ASP A 237 5.73 1.46 1.16
C ASP A 237 5.38 2.54 2.19
N ASN A 238 4.29 2.32 2.92
CA ASN A 238 3.80 3.26 3.93
C ASN A 238 4.58 3.12 5.24
N MET A 239 5.85 3.52 5.20
CA MET A 239 6.78 3.53 6.33
C MET A 239 7.38 4.92 6.46
N VAL A 240 7.65 5.35 7.69
CA VAL A 240 8.39 6.59 7.94
C VAL A 240 9.84 6.40 7.47
N ASP A 241 10.36 7.42 6.78
CA ASP A 241 11.75 7.45 6.32
C ASP A 241 12.11 6.23 5.44
N ASN A 242 11.18 5.83 4.60
CA ASN A 242 11.17 4.56 3.89
C ASN A 242 12.39 4.33 2.99
N GLY A 243 12.90 5.37 2.31
CA GLY A 243 14.10 5.29 1.47
C GLY A 243 15.35 4.93 2.28
N HIS A 244 15.57 5.60 3.42
CA HIS A 244 16.71 5.33 4.29
C HIS A 244 16.60 3.96 4.98
N VAL A 245 15.37 3.50 5.26
CA VAL A 245 15.16 2.13 5.77
C VAL A 245 15.65 1.10 4.76
N VAL A 246 15.24 1.23 3.49
CA VAL A 246 15.68 0.30 2.43
C VAL A 246 17.17 0.39 2.18
N GLU A 247 17.74 1.60 2.14
CA GLU A 247 19.19 1.81 2.02
C GLU A 247 19.95 1.06 3.11
N ARG A 248 19.54 1.21 4.37
CA ARG A 248 20.17 0.52 5.51
C ARG A 248 20.09 -1.00 5.37
N LEU A 249 18.93 -1.55 5.01
CA LEU A 249 18.74 -2.99 4.85
C LEU A 249 19.56 -3.56 3.68
N VAL A 250 19.63 -2.86 2.54
CA VAL A 250 20.49 -3.23 1.40
C VAL A 250 21.96 -3.26 1.82
N ARG A 251 22.43 -2.24 2.54
CA ARG A 251 23.81 -2.19 3.04
C ARG A 251 24.10 -3.32 4.02
N GLN A 252 23.21 -3.57 4.98
CA GLN A 252 23.35 -4.67 5.93
C GLN A 252 23.39 -6.03 5.23
N PHE A 253 22.60 -6.21 4.17
CA PHE A 253 22.60 -7.44 3.38
C PHE A 253 23.95 -7.64 2.67
N VAL A 254 24.50 -6.61 2.04
CA VAL A 254 25.82 -6.66 1.38
C VAL A 254 26.91 -6.89 2.42
N ASP A 255 26.82 -6.24 3.59
CA ASP A 255 27.77 -6.41 4.69
C ASP A 255 27.75 -7.84 5.23
N ALA A 256 26.57 -8.44 5.38
CA ALA A 256 26.43 -9.83 5.81
C ALA A 256 26.92 -10.84 4.76
N ALA A 257 26.84 -10.49 3.47
CA ALA A 257 27.40 -11.33 2.40
C ALA A 257 28.92 -11.26 2.34
N ALA A 258 29.54 -10.22 2.92
CA ALA A 258 30.98 -10.01 2.82
C ALA A 258 31.79 -11.16 3.44
N HIS A 259 32.66 -11.71 2.61
CA HIS A 259 33.91 -12.34 3.05
C HIS A 259 35.04 -11.33 2.81
N ASP A 260 36.23 -11.53 3.42
CA ASP A 260 37.40 -10.66 3.27
C ASP A 260 37.96 -10.61 1.81
N ASP A 261 37.07 -10.39 0.84
CA ASP A 261 37.41 -10.34 -0.58
C ASP A 261 37.15 -8.98 -1.24
N ASP A 262 37.90 -8.71 -2.34
CA ASP A 262 37.83 -7.45 -3.07
C ASP A 262 36.49 -7.22 -3.79
N ALA A 263 35.73 -8.28 -4.10
CA ALA A 263 34.50 -8.20 -4.89
C ALA A 263 33.36 -7.51 -4.10
N THR A 264 33.19 -7.87 -2.83
CA THR A 264 32.20 -7.25 -1.95
C THR A 264 32.55 -5.79 -1.63
N THR A 265 33.87 -5.49 -1.48
CA THR A 265 34.34 -4.11 -1.28
C THR A 265 34.04 -3.23 -2.50
N GLY A 266 34.20 -3.78 -3.73
CA GLY A 266 33.85 -3.11 -4.97
C GLY A 266 32.37 -2.82 -5.10
N LEU A 267 31.51 -3.81 -4.78
CA LEU A 267 30.05 -3.65 -4.76
C LEU A 267 29.60 -2.55 -3.78
N ARG A 268 30.15 -2.53 -2.57
CA ARG A 268 29.87 -1.45 -1.59
C ARG A 268 30.22 -0.07 -2.12
N THR A 269 31.44 0.07 -2.66
CA THR A 269 31.90 1.36 -3.22
C THR A 269 30.99 1.82 -4.36
N TRP A 270 30.56 0.90 -5.21
CA TRP A 270 29.64 1.22 -6.30
C TRP A 270 28.23 1.57 -5.77
N LEU A 271 27.72 0.86 -4.77
CA LEU A 271 26.44 1.21 -4.12
C LEU A 271 26.46 2.64 -3.60
N ASP A 272 27.54 3.03 -2.91
CA ASP A 272 27.70 4.37 -2.35
C ASP A 272 27.73 5.47 -3.42
N ALA A 273 28.31 5.18 -4.58
CA ALA A 273 28.55 6.15 -5.64
C ALA A 273 27.42 6.20 -6.69
N SER A 274 26.66 5.12 -6.87
CA SER A 274 25.84 4.91 -8.05
C SER A 274 24.40 4.51 -7.77
N VAL A 275 24.05 4.23 -6.51
CA VAL A 275 22.67 3.86 -6.14
C VAL A 275 22.11 4.90 -5.18
N THR A 276 20.92 5.41 -5.49
CA THR A 276 20.21 6.33 -4.58
C THR A 276 18.93 5.71 -4.07
N PHE A 277 18.54 6.11 -2.87
CA PHE A 277 17.37 5.60 -2.16
C PHE A 277 16.50 6.78 -1.70
N PRO A 278 15.79 7.47 -2.61
CA PRO A 278 14.93 8.59 -2.23
C PRO A 278 13.79 8.13 -1.32
N CYS A 279 13.45 8.96 -0.34
CA CYS A 279 12.23 8.78 0.44
C CYS A 279 11.01 9.15 -0.39
N THR A 280 9.87 8.51 -0.11
CA THR A 280 8.60 8.84 -0.73
C THR A 280 7.45 8.85 0.26
N MET A 281 6.43 9.65 -0.03
CA MET A 281 5.14 9.55 0.62
C MET A 281 4.06 9.32 -0.43
N VAL A 282 3.25 8.29 -0.24
CA VAL A 282 2.16 7.90 -1.15
C VAL A 282 0.82 7.97 -0.41
N ASP A 283 -0.21 8.43 -1.11
CA ASP A 283 -1.57 8.44 -0.59
C ASP A 283 -2.58 8.18 -1.70
N ARG A 284 -3.31 7.11 -1.59
CA ARG A 284 -4.52 6.74 -2.32
C ARG A 284 -5.22 5.61 -1.56
N ILE A 285 -6.52 5.69 -1.43
CA ILE A 285 -7.31 4.57 -0.93
C ILE A 285 -7.57 3.59 -2.07
N VAL A 286 -7.09 2.36 -1.90
CA VAL A 286 -7.22 1.26 -2.88
C VAL A 286 -7.85 0.06 -2.16
N PRO A 287 -9.20 -0.05 -2.18
CA PRO A 287 -9.90 -1.16 -1.54
C PRO A 287 -9.67 -2.48 -2.29
N LYS A 288 -9.97 -3.58 -1.62
CA LYS A 288 -9.98 -4.90 -2.27
C LYS A 288 -11.05 -4.95 -3.34
N THR A 289 -10.67 -5.33 -4.57
CA THR A 289 -11.60 -5.52 -5.68
C THR A 289 -12.60 -6.64 -5.37
N THR A 290 -13.89 -6.35 -5.52
CA THR A 290 -15.00 -7.28 -5.31
C THR A 290 -15.52 -7.85 -6.63
N ASP A 291 -16.36 -8.90 -6.54
CA ASP A 291 -17.04 -9.44 -7.74
C ASP A 291 -18.03 -8.42 -8.33
N ALA A 292 -18.62 -7.56 -7.50
CA ALA A 292 -19.47 -6.47 -7.96
C ALA A 292 -18.68 -5.43 -8.78
N ASP A 293 -17.45 -5.10 -8.36
CA ASP A 293 -16.56 -4.20 -9.11
C ASP A 293 -16.18 -4.80 -10.47
N ARG A 294 -15.87 -6.10 -10.50
CA ARG A 294 -15.58 -6.82 -11.75
C ARG A 294 -16.78 -6.83 -12.69
N ALA A 295 -17.98 -7.07 -12.16
CA ALA A 295 -19.22 -7.04 -12.95
C ALA A 295 -19.51 -5.64 -13.48
N GLU A 296 -19.25 -4.58 -12.68
CA GLU A 296 -19.40 -3.20 -13.13
C GLU A 296 -18.41 -2.85 -14.24
N ALA A 297 -17.12 -3.19 -14.08
CA ALA A 297 -16.11 -2.97 -15.11
C ALA A 297 -16.43 -3.74 -16.41
N GLN A 298 -16.90 -4.98 -16.29
CA GLN A 298 -17.34 -5.80 -17.42
C GLN A 298 -18.56 -5.19 -18.12
N ALA A 299 -19.51 -4.61 -17.38
CA ALA A 299 -20.66 -3.92 -17.97
C ALA A 299 -20.25 -2.62 -18.72
N LEU A 300 -19.13 -2.00 -18.33
CA LEU A 300 -18.59 -0.83 -19.00
C LEU A 300 -17.82 -1.20 -20.29
N THR A 301 -17.00 -2.24 -20.24
CA THR A 301 -16.04 -2.59 -21.30
C THR A 301 -16.53 -3.71 -22.25
N GLY A 302 -17.47 -4.54 -21.82
CA GLY A 302 -17.88 -5.73 -22.55
C GLY A 302 -16.89 -6.90 -22.50
N VAL A 303 -15.79 -6.79 -21.74
CA VAL A 303 -14.77 -7.84 -21.57
C VAL A 303 -14.52 -8.15 -20.09
N ARG A 304 -13.97 -9.32 -19.80
CA ARG A 304 -13.55 -9.70 -18.44
C ARG A 304 -12.16 -9.16 -18.15
N ASP A 305 -11.99 -8.56 -17.00
CA ASP A 305 -10.71 -8.08 -16.50
C ASP A 305 -10.39 -8.71 -15.14
N GLU A 306 -9.50 -9.70 -15.15
CA GLU A 306 -9.04 -10.38 -13.93
C GLU A 306 -8.03 -9.55 -13.15
N GLY A 307 -7.38 -8.59 -13.82
CA GLY A 307 -6.42 -7.67 -13.24
C GLY A 307 -7.02 -6.38 -12.69
N LEU A 308 -8.35 -6.21 -12.73
CA LEU A 308 -9.03 -5.01 -12.27
C LEU A 308 -8.61 -4.60 -10.86
N VAL A 309 -8.34 -3.31 -10.68
CA VAL A 309 -8.15 -2.67 -9.37
C VAL A 309 -9.10 -1.51 -9.18
N VAL A 310 -9.45 -1.22 -7.93
CA VAL A 310 -10.34 -0.11 -7.55
C VAL A 310 -9.53 0.94 -6.81
N GLY A 311 -9.83 2.22 -7.03
CA GLY A 311 -9.21 3.32 -6.31
C GLY A 311 -10.15 4.51 -6.17
N GLU A 312 -9.87 5.37 -5.19
CA GLU A 312 -10.52 6.68 -5.08
C GLU A 312 -9.98 7.64 -6.14
N PRO A 313 -10.66 8.80 -6.40
CA PRO A 313 -10.14 9.83 -7.30
C PRO A 313 -8.85 10.48 -6.81
N PHE A 314 -8.68 10.64 -5.49
CA PHE A 314 -7.50 11.25 -4.91
C PHE A 314 -6.27 10.38 -5.13
N LEU A 315 -5.17 11.02 -5.54
CA LEU A 315 -3.89 10.38 -5.74
C LEU A 315 -2.78 11.37 -5.41
N GLN A 316 -1.90 11.04 -4.49
CA GLN A 316 -0.75 11.86 -4.12
C GLN A 316 0.51 11.02 -4.07
N TRP A 317 1.58 11.54 -4.69
CA TRP A 317 2.92 10.98 -4.61
C TRP A 317 3.92 12.10 -4.38
N VAL A 318 4.61 12.06 -3.25
CA VAL A 318 5.72 12.95 -2.93
C VAL A 318 7.00 12.16 -3.00
N ILE A 319 8.01 12.68 -3.65
CA ILE A 319 9.27 11.99 -3.94
C ILE A 319 10.43 12.93 -3.62
N GLU A 320 11.39 12.46 -2.87
CA GLU A 320 12.66 13.16 -2.67
C GLU A 320 13.40 13.26 -4.01
N ASP A 321 13.79 14.47 -4.42
CA ASP A 321 14.45 14.71 -5.71
C ASP A 321 15.94 14.34 -5.68
N ARG A 322 16.21 13.07 -5.42
CA ARG A 322 17.56 12.49 -5.31
C ARG A 322 17.72 11.24 -6.18
N PHE A 323 17.74 11.43 -7.49
CA PHE A 323 17.83 10.34 -8.45
C PHE A 323 19.27 10.10 -8.92
N ALA A 324 19.63 8.84 -9.15
CA ALA A 324 20.94 8.44 -9.67
C ALA A 324 21.05 8.60 -11.20
N GLY A 325 19.91 8.73 -11.90
CA GLY A 325 19.86 8.77 -13.35
C GLY A 325 18.51 9.26 -13.87
N PRO A 326 18.16 8.97 -15.14
CA PRO A 326 16.88 9.34 -15.72
C PRO A 326 15.69 8.78 -14.93
N ARG A 327 14.58 9.52 -14.96
CA ARG A 327 13.29 9.14 -14.37
C ARG A 327 12.13 9.65 -15.22
N PRO A 328 10.92 9.07 -15.11
CA PRO A 328 9.73 9.65 -15.69
C PRO A 328 9.49 11.07 -15.16
N ALA A 329 8.89 11.92 -15.96
CA ALA A 329 8.55 13.30 -15.59
C ALA A 329 7.26 13.33 -14.72
N TRP A 330 7.26 12.62 -13.57
CA TRP A 330 6.12 12.47 -12.68
C TRP A 330 5.54 13.80 -12.18
N GLU A 331 6.37 14.83 -12.05
CA GLU A 331 5.96 16.19 -11.68
C GLU A 331 5.01 16.83 -12.70
N ARG A 332 5.04 16.41 -13.96
CA ARG A 332 4.13 16.92 -14.99
C ARG A 332 2.70 16.42 -14.84
N VAL A 333 2.51 15.38 -14.03
CA VAL A 333 1.23 14.69 -13.87
C VAL A 333 0.75 14.66 -12.42
N GLY A 334 1.32 15.54 -11.57
CA GLY A 334 0.83 15.80 -10.22
C GLY A 334 1.64 15.17 -9.09
N ALA A 335 2.73 14.44 -9.36
CA ALA A 335 3.64 14.08 -8.29
C ALA A 335 4.42 15.32 -7.81
N THR A 336 4.72 15.38 -6.52
CA THR A 336 5.50 16.45 -5.91
C THR A 336 6.95 15.99 -5.75
N LEU A 337 7.90 16.72 -6.34
CA LEU A 337 9.32 16.56 -6.06
C LEU A 337 9.74 17.55 -4.98
N THR A 338 10.52 17.10 -4.01
CA THR A 338 10.93 17.91 -2.87
C THR A 338 12.32 17.49 -2.39
N ASP A 339 13.04 18.40 -1.74
CA ASP A 339 14.29 18.06 -1.06
C ASP A 339 14.05 17.38 0.31
N ASP A 340 12.83 17.47 0.84
CA ASP A 340 12.48 16.88 2.14
C ASP A 340 11.03 16.36 2.11
N VAL A 341 10.85 15.06 2.31
CA VAL A 341 9.56 14.36 2.34
C VAL A 341 8.93 14.38 3.74
N ALA A 342 9.73 14.56 4.79
CA ALA A 342 9.28 14.41 6.18
C ALA A 342 8.06 15.31 6.56
N PRO A 343 7.96 16.58 6.12
CA PRO A 343 6.77 17.39 6.41
C PRO A 343 5.48 16.79 5.82
N PHE A 344 5.55 16.20 4.63
CA PHE A 344 4.41 15.55 3.97
C PHE A 344 4.02 14.25 4.68
N GLU A 345 5.02 13.44 5.09
CA GLU A 345 4.79 12.23 5.87
C GLU A 345 4.11 12.54 7.19
N GLN A 346 4.60 13.54 7.93
CA GLN A 346 4.01 13.93 9.20
C GLN A 346 2.57 14.44 9.03
N ALA A 347 2.33 15.28 8.01
CA ALA A 347 0.99 15.77 7.71
C ALA A 347 0.03 14.60 7.42
N LYS A 348 0.40 13.68 6.52
CA LYS A 348 -0.41 12.49 6.23
C LYS A 348 -0.60 11.61 7.48
N LEU A 349 0.47 11.31 8.21
CA LEU A 349 0.44 10.40 9.33
C LEU A 349 -0.46 10.92 10.47
N ARG A 350 -0.33 12.21 10.81
CA ARG A 350 -1.07 12.82 11.91
C ARG A 350 -2.47 13.25 11.50
N MET A 351 -2.63 13.90 10.34
CA MET A 351 -3.94 14.40 9.88
C MET A 351 -4.80 13.27 9.33
N LEU A 352 -4.35 12.54 8.30
CA LEU A 352 -5.15 11.47 7.70
C LEU A 352 -5.23 10.26 8.63
N ASN A 353 -4.08 9.66 8.99
CA ASN A 353 -4.09 8.39 9.71
C ASN A 353 -4.52 8.56 11.17
N GLY A 354 -4.22 9.69 11.82
CA GLY A 354 -4.67 10.00 13.18
C GLY A 354 -6.19 10.15 13.25
N THR A 355 -6.76 10.98 12.37
CA THR A 355 -8.22 11.17 12.27
C THR A 355 -8.93 9.86 11.88
N HIS A 356 -8.36 9.09 10.96
CA HIS A 356 -8.89 7.78 10.57
C HIS A 356 -8.99 6.83 11.76
N SER A 357 -8.00 6.83 12.67
CA SER A 357 -8.03 6.02 13.90
C SER A 357 -9.13 6.50 14.86
N MET A 358 -9.32 7.81 15.05
CA MET A 358 -10.42 8.35 15.85
C MET A 358 -11.79 7.93 15.29
N LEU A 359 -11.99 8.08 13.97
CA LEU A 359 -13.23 7.66 13.30
C LEU A 359 -13.50 6.17 13.47
N ALA A 360 -12.45 5.35 13.43
CA ALA A 360 -12.55 3.91 13.58
C ALA A 360 -13.04 3.52 14.98
N TYR A 361 -12.43 4.03 16.04
CA TYR A 361 -12.79 3.66 17.41
C TYR A 361 -14.13 4.23 17.83
N LEU A 362 -14.38 5.53 17.61
CA LEU A 362 -15.66 6.14 17.94
C LEU A 362 -16.79 5.55 17.09
N GLY A 363 -16.54 5.33 15.79
CA GLY A 363 -17.51 4.72 14.88
C GLY A 363 -17.85 3.29 15.26
N ALA A 364 -16.85 2.46 15.56
CA ALA A 364 -17.07 1.08 16.00
C ALA A 364 -17.89 1.01 17.28
N LEU A 365 -17.57 1.81 18.30
CA LEU A 365 -18.33 1.87 19.56
C LEU A 365 -19.79 2.28 19.33
N LYS A 366 -20.06 3.17 18.38
CA LYS A 366 -21.43 3.58 17.99
C LYS A 366 -22.13 2.60 17.04
N GLY A 367 -21.48 1.52 16.61
CA GLY A 367 -22.04 0.51 15.69
C GLY A 367 -21.98 0.91 14.21
N HIS A 368 -21.26 1.98 13.84
CA HIS A 368 -21.05 2.33 12.43
C HIS A 368 -20.12 1.31 11.77
N ARG A 369 -20.55 0.74 10.66
CA ARG A 369 -19.79 -0.28 9.94
C ARG A 369 -18.68 0.31 9.09
N LEU A 370 -18.95 1.41 8.40
CA LEU A 370 -18.00 2.07 7.51
C LEU A 370 -17.46 3.36 8.14
N ILE A 371 -16.26 3.73 7.76
CA ILE A 371 -15.69 5.06 8.08
C ILE A 371 -16.58 6.17 7.50
N ALA A 372 -17.16 5.94 6.31
CA ALA A 372 -18.09 6.87 5.69
C ALA A 372 -19.38 7.06 6.51
N ASP A 373 -19.86 6.03 7.20
CA ASP A 373 -20.98 6.14 8.12
C ASP A 373 -20.60 6.91 9.39
N ALA A 374 -19.38 6.68 9.89
CA ALA A 374 -18.86 7.33 11.10
C ALA A 374 -18.68 8.86 10.91
N ILE A 375 -18.10 9.29 9.77
CA ILE A 375 -17.83 10.72 9.54
C ILE A 375 -19.08 11.56 9.32
N VAL A 376 -20.20 10.98 8.88
CA VAL A 376 -21.47 11.70 8.73
C VAL A 376 -22.25 11.80 10.05
N ASP A 377 -21.85 11.08 11.11
CA ASP A 377 -22.36 11.29 12.46
C ASP A 377 -21.89 12.66 12.97
N PRO A 378 -22.81 13.58 13.35
CA PRO A 378 -22.43 14.96 13.70
C PRO A 378 -21.47 15.06 14.89
N GLU A 379 -21.57 14.17 15.87
CA GLU A 379 -20.70 14.16 17.05
C GLU A 379 -19.28 13.72 16.66
N ILE A 380 -19.16 12.66 15.86
CA ILE A 380 -17.88 12.15 15.40
C ILE A 380 -17.22 13.13 14.43
N ALA A 381 -18.00 13.74 13.52
CA ALA A 381 -17.52 14.77 12.60
C ALA A 381 -16.96 15.99 13.34
N ALA A 382 -17.64 16.45 14.40
CA ALA A 382 -17.15 17.54 15.24
C ALA A 382 -15.83 17.16 15.93
N ALA A 383 -15.76 15.97 16.55
CA ALA A 383 -14.53 15.48 17.19
C ALA A 383 -13.36 15.34 16.21
N ALA A 384 -13.61 14.90 14.98
CA ALA A 384 -12.59 14.82 13.93
C ALA A 384 -12.05 16.20 13.52
N ARG A 385 -12.92 17.22 13.41
CA ARG A 385 -12.50 18.62 13.15
C ARG A 385 -11.70 19.20 14.32
N GLU A 386 -12.16 19.00 15.56
CA GLU A 386 -11.40 19.39 16.76
C GLU A 386 -10.01 18.75 16.77
N LEU A 387 -9.90 17.44 16.48
CA LEU A 387 -8.61 16.78 16.40
C LEU A 387 -7.69 17.41 15.36
N LEU A 388 -8.21 17.67 14.16
CA LEU A 388 -7.42 18.26 13.08
C LEU A 388 -6.97 19.68 13.41
N HIS A 389 -7.90 20.56 13.78
CA HIS A 389 -7.61 21.99 13.90
C HIS A 389 -6.97 22.39 15.23
N ASP A 390 -7.41 21.79 16.34
CA ASP A 390 -6.99 22.20 17.67
C ASP A 390 -5.75 21.44 18.16
N ASP A 391 -5.60 20.17 17.75
CA ASP A 391 -4.51 19.34 18.25
C ASP A 391 -3.42 19.04 17.21
N VAL A 392 -3.80 18.64 15.98
CA VAL A 392 -2.84 18.15 14.98
C VAL A 392 -2.15 19.28 14.24
N ILE A 393 -2.89 20.16 13.58
CA ILE A 393 -2.34 21.26 12.76
C ILE A 393 -1.31 22.10 13.51
N PRO A 394 -1.53 22.49 14.80
CA PRO A 394 -0.56 23.26 15.55
C PRO A 394 0.79 22.55 15.80
N THR A 395 0.88 21.26 15.55
CA THR A 395 2.12 20.47 15.70
C THR A 395 2.89 20.24 14.40
N LEU A 396 2.35 20.72 13.28
CA LEU A 396 2.91 20.46 11.97
C LEU A 396 3.61 21.69 11.39
N VAL A 397 4.70 21.42 10.68
CA VAL A 397 5.26 22.37 9.72
C VAL A 397 4.56 22.13 8.40
N ALA A 398 3.89 23.16 7.87
CA ALA A 398 3.19 23.04 6.59
C ALA A 398 4.19 22.68 5.47
N PRO A 399 3.95 21.59 4.72
CA PRO A 399 4.77 21.29 3.55
C PRO A 399 4.68 22.39 2.50
N PRO A 400 5.70 22.59 1.66
CA PRO A 400 5.67 23.59 0.61
C PRO A 400 4.42 23.46 -0.29
N GLY A 401 3.68 24.56 -0.41
CA GLY A 401 2.47 24.62 -1.25
C GLY A 401 1.22 23.94 -0.68
N VAL A 402 1.25 23.48 0.57
CA VAL A 402 0.10 22.83 1.22
C VAL A 402 -0.49 23.77 2.28
N ASP A 403 -1.77 24.10 2.14
CA ASP A 403 -2.57 24.65 3.23
C ASP A 403 -3.12 23.50 4.08
N LEU A 404 -2.69 23.42 5.34
CA LEU A 404 -3.08 22.33 6.23
C LEU A 404 -4.57 22.35 6.60
N ALA A 405 -5.20 23.54 6.63
CA ALA A 405 -6.63 23.64 6.93
C ALA A 405 -7.47 23.13 5.74
N GLU A 406 -7.13 23.56 4.51
CA GLU A 406 -7.77 23.04 3.29
C GLU A 406 -7.54 21.54 3.13
N TYR A 407 -6.33 21.07 3.41
CA TYR A 407 -6.01 19.64 3.38
C TYR A 407 -6.87 18.87 4.40
N GLY A 408 -7.04 19.39 5.62
CA GLY A 408 -7.90 18.81 6.65
C GLY A 408 -9.35 18.63 6.19
N GLU A 409 -9.96 19.65 5.60
CA GLU A 409 -11.34 19.56 5.08
C GLU A 409 -11.44 18.55 3.92
N SER A 410 -10.44 18.53 3.01
CA SER A 410 -10.41 17.53 1.93
C SER A 410 -10.33 16.08 2.44
N LEU A 411 -9.65 15.85 3.58
CA LEU A 411 -9.61 14.53 4.22
C LEU A 411 -10.99 14.13 4.74
N LEU A 412 -11.74 15.06 5.37
CA LEU A 412 -13.08 14.75 5.87
C LEU A 412 -14.04 14.40 4.72
N GLU A 413 -13.93 15.10 3.58
CA GLU A 413 -14.69 14.76 2.37
C GLU A 413 -14.32 13.37 1.82
N ARG A 414 -13.04 13.02 1.80
CA ARG A 414 -12.56 11.69 1.37
C ARG A 414 -13.10 10.59 2.26
N PHE A 415 -13.11 10.78 3.59
CA PHE A 415 -13.68 9.82 4.54
C PHE A 415 -15.18 9.60 4.31
N ALA A 416 -15.91 10.60 3.85
CA ALA A 416 -17.34 10.49 3.55
C ALA A 416 -17.66 9.68 2.27
N ASN A 417 -16.66 9.27 1.49
CA ASN A 417 -16.86 8.47 0.30
C ASN A 417 -17.16 6.98 0.64
N PRO A 418 -18.40 6.51 0.51
CA PRO A 418 -18.76 5.13 0.85
C PRO A 418 -18.16 4.09 -0.10
N ALA A 419 -17.76 4.51 -1.31
CA ALA A 419 -17.18 3.63 -2.31
C ALA A 419 -15.78 3.11 -1.92
N THR A 420 -15.12 3.73 -0.94
CA THR A 420 -13.85 3.23 -0.39
C THR A 420 -14.03 1.92 0.38
N GLY A 421 -15.22 1.65 0.89
CA GLY A 421 -15.58 0.41 1.58
C GLY A 421 -14.81 0.12 2.88
N HIS A 422 -14.06 1.10 3.40
CA HIS A 422 -13.26 0.91 4.62
C HIS A 422 -14.17 0.73 5.83
N THR A 423 -14.06 -0.44 6.47
CA THR A 423 -14.78 -0.69 7.72
C THR A 423 -14.04 -0.10 8.92
N THR A 424 -14.80 0.31 9.93
CA THR A 424 -14.25 0.80 11.20
C THR A 424 -13.31 -0.23 11.84
N ILE A 425 -13.67 -1.52 11.80
CA ILE A 425 -12.86 -2.62 12.34
C ILE A 425 -11.54 -2.80 11.60
N GLN A 426 -11.52 -2.74 10.24
CA GLN A 426 -10.27 -2.83 9.48
C GLN A 426 -9.29 -1.70 9.81
N VAL A 427 -9.81 -0.50 10.06
CA VAL A 427 -8.96 0.64 10.42
C VAL A 427 -8.50 0.55 11.88
N ALA A 428 -9.32 -0.01 12.75
CA ALA A 428 -9.02 -0.22 14.18
C ALA A 428 -7.93 -1.28 14.44
N MET A 429 -7.66 -2.18 13.47
CA MET A 429 -6.60 -3.21 13.60
C MET A 429 -5.24 -2.61 13.96
N ASP A 430 -4.39 -3.37 14.65
CA ASP A 430 -3.03 -3.01 15.04
C ASP A 430 -2.95 -1.69 15.85
N GLY A 431 -3.94 -1.40 16.68
CA GLY A 431 -4.04 -0.15 17.44
C GLY A 431 -2.81 0.12 18.30
N SER A 432 -2.30 -0.90 18.99
CA SER A 432 -1.11 -0.80 19.83
C SER A 432 0.14 -0.34 19.07
N LYS A 433 0.25 -0.69 17.79
CA LYS A 433 1.35 -0.28 16.91
C LYS A 433 1.10 1.06 16.23
N LYS A 434 -0.16 1.37 15.92
CA LYS A 434 -0.53 2.56 15.15
C LYS A 434 -0.66 3.82 16.02
N LEU A 435 -1.19 3.72 17.23
CA LEU A 435 -1.38 4.88 18.12
C LEU A 435 -0.10 5.70 18.35
N PRO A 436 1.07 5.08 18.66
CA PRO A 436 2.29 5.84 18.91
C PRO A 436 2.63 6.81 17.78
N PHE A 437 2.51 6.38 16.54
CA PHE A 437 2.88 7.18 15.37
C PHE A 437 1.76 8.13 14.91
N ARG A 438 0.47 7.73 15.07
CA ARG A 438 -0.66 8.47 14.51
C ARG A 438 -1.19 9.57 15.44
N LEU A 439 -1.16 9.34 16.76
CA LEU A 439 -1.76 10.20 17.77
C LEU A 439 -0.77 10.66 18.84
N LEU A 440 0.04 9.73 19.42
CA LEU A 440 0.84 10.06 20.59
C LEU A 440 1.99 11.02 20.27
N GLY A 441 2.49 11.08 19.03
CA GLY A 441 3.42 12.12 18.58
C GLY A 441 2.79 13.52 18.66
N THR A 442 1.53 13.67 18.21
CA THR A 442 0.76 14.91 18.37
C THR A 442 0.57 15.27 19.83
N VAL A 443 0.21 14.27 20.67
CA VAL A 443 0.06 14.47 22.11
C VAL A 443 1.36 14.99 22.73
N ALA A 444 2.48 14.35 22.44
CA ALA A 444 3.78 14.75 22.99
C ALA A 444 4.15 16.20 22.63
N ASP A 445 3.97 16.58 21.37
CA ASP A 445 4.29 17.93 20.89
C ASP A 445 3.37 18.99 21.50
N ARG A 446 2.06 18.71 21.64
CA ARG A 446 1.11 19.61 22.32
C ARG A 446 1.45 19.81 23.79
N LEU A 447 1.77 18.73 24.51
CA LEU A 447 2.19 18.77 25.91
C LEU A 447 3.48 19.55 26.08
N ALA A 448 4.45 19.36 25.19
CA ALA A 448 5.70 20.12 25.18
C ALA A 448 5.46 21.64 24.95
N ALA A 449 4.41 21.99 24.18
CA ALA A 449 3.96 23.35 23.99
C ALA A 449 3.08 23.90 25.14
N GLY A 450 2.87 23.11 26.23
CA GLY A 450 2.08 23.51 27.40
C GLY A 450 0.57 23.44 27.22
N ALA A 451 0.06 22.73 26.19
CA ALA A 451 -1.36 22.56 25.92
C ALA A 451 -1.76 21.07 26.08
N VAL A 452 -2.91 20.85 26.71
CA VAL A 452 -3.49 19.50 26.80
C VAL A 452 -4.33 19.24 25.55
N PRO A 453 -4.02 18.21 24.75
CA PRO A 453 -4.76 17.93 23.50
C PRO A 453 -6.04 17.13 23.82
N GLU A 454 -7.16 17.82 23.94
CA GLU A 454 -8.45 17.26 24.37
C GLU A 454 -9.06 16.30 23.34
N ALA A 455 -8.98 16.63 22.06
CA ALA A 455 -9.54 15.77 21.02
C ALA A 455 -8.70 14.50 20.83
N ALA A 456 -7.39 14.59 20.93
CA ALA A 456 -6.51 13.42 20.93
C ALA A 456 -6.72 12.55 22.18
N ALA A 457 -6.99 13.15 23.36
CA ALA A 457 -7.36 12.41 24.56
C ALA A 457 -8.67 11.64 24.37
N ARG A 458 -9.68 12.22 23.68
CA ARG A 458 -10.91 11.52 23.30
C ARG A 458 -10.64 10.32 22.38
N ALA A 459 -9.76 10.46 21.40
CA ALA A 459 -9.39 9.36 20.50
C ALA A 459 -8.70 8.21 21.25
N VAL A 460 -7.78 8.53 22.17
CA VAL A 460 -7.09 7.56 23.03
C VAL A 460 -8.10 6.88 23.97
N ALA A 461 -9.01 7.62 24.58
CA ALA A 461 -10.07 7.08 25.42
C ALA A 461 -10.98 6.12 24.64
N ALA A 462 -11.37 6.48 23.42
CA ALA A 462 -12.18 5.62 22.56
C ALA A 462 -11.46 4.29 22.24
N TRP A 463 -10.15 4.32 21.98
CA TRP A 463 -9.38 3.09 21.81
C TRP A 463 -9.33 2.25 23.09
N MET A 464 -9.12 2.86 24.26
CA MET A 464 -9.11 2.14 25.54
C MET A 464 -10.45 1.46 25.83
N VAL A 465 -11.57 2.16 25.59
CA VAL A 465 -12.92 1.62 25.78
C VAL A 465 -13.23 0.52 24.74
N PHE A 466 -12.77 0.68 23.49
CA PHE A 466 -12.88 -0.34 22.45
C PHE A 466 -12.17 -1.64 22.86
N VAL A 467 -10.98 -1.54 23.45
CA VAL A 467 -10.22 -2.69 23.97
C VAL A 467 -10.91 -3.33 25.18
N ASP A 468 -11.38 -2.50 26.12
CA ASP A 468 -11.97 -2.95 27.39
C ASP A 468 -13.31 -3.67 27.18
N ARG A 469 -14.20 -3.08 26.36
CA ARG A 469 -15.57 -3.58 26.19
C ARG A 469 -15.68 -4.68 25.14
N GLY A 470 -14.96 -4.57 24.02
CA GLY A 470 -15.08 -5.52 22.92
C GLY A 470 -16.49 -5.61 22.33
N GLU A 471 -17.31 -4.57 22.53
CA GLU A 471 -18.69 -4.48 22.04
C GLU A 471 -19.10 -3.03 21.76
N THR A 472 -20.12 -2.84 20.94
CA THR A 472 -20.72 -1.54 20.67
C THR A 472 -21.56 -1.07 21.85
N PHE A 473 -21.95 0.23 21.88
CA PHE A 473 -22.92 0.74 22.88
C PHE A 473 -24.27 0.01 22.86
N ALA A 474 -24.59 -0.71 21.78
CA ALA A 474 -25.79 -1.55 21.67
C ALA A 474 -25.55 -3.03 22.06
N GLY A 475 -24.36 -3.40 22.52
CA GLY A 475 -23.99 -4.76 22.93
C GLY A 475 -23.65 -5.71 21.79
N GLU A 476 -23.35 -5.20 20.58
CA GLU A 476 -22.88 -6.04 19.48
C GLU A 476 -21.36 -6.28 19.60
N PRO A 477 -20.86 -7.51 19.42
CA PRO A 477 -19.44 -7.82 19.62
C PRO A 477 -18.54 -7.12 18.59
N LEU A 478 -17.41 -6.60 19.08
CA LEU A 478 -16.33 -6.02 18.27
C LEU A 478 -15.10 -6.91 18.34
N VAL A 479 -14.39 -7.04 17.22
CA VAL A 479 -13.17 -7.86 17.13
C VAL A 479 -11.96 -6.98 17.40
N LEU A 480 -11.14 -7.37 18.39
CA LEU A 480 -9.81 -6.80 18.61
C LEU A 480 -8.78 -7.62 17.83
N ASP A 481 -8.35 -7.08 16.69
CA ASP A 481 -7.27 -7.64 15.88
C ASP A 481 -6.00 -6.79 16.08
N ASP A 482 -5.16 -7.26 17.00
CA ASP A 482 -3.97 -6.54 17.46
C ASP A 482 -2.88 -7.54 17.85
N PRO A 483 -1.60 -7.32 17.49
CA PRO A 483 -0.49 -8.20 17.91
C PRO A 483 -0.34 -8.36 19.42
N LEU A 484 -0.85 -7.37 20.19
CA LEU A 484 -0.84 -7.39 21.65
C LEU A 484 -2.24 -7.68 22.24
N ALA A 485 -3.17 -8.30 21.47
CA ALA A 485 -4.56 -8.47 21.90
C ALA A 485 -4.69 -9.09 23.29
N ASP A 486 -3.98 -10.19 23.57
CA ASP A 486 -4.02 -10.85 24.88
C ASP A 486 -3.53 -9.93 26.01
N VAL A 487 -2.41 -9.23 25.79
CA VAL A 487 -1.83 -8.29 26.75
C VAL A 487 -2.76 -7.10 27.00
N LEU A 488 -3.37 -6.57 25.91
CA LEU A 488 -4.31 -5.46 26.00
C LEU A 488 -5.56 -5.84 26.78
N GLN A 489 -6.16 -7.00 26.50
CA GLN A 489 -7.34 -7.49 27.19
C GLN A 489 -7.04 -7.80 28.68
N GLU A 490 -5.92 -8.45 28.98
CA GLU A 490 -5.47 -8.70 30.36
C GLU A 490 -5.24 -7.39 31.12
N THR A 491 -4.62 -6.40 30.48
CA THR A 491 -4.36 -5.09 31.09
C THR A 491 -5.64 -4.28 31.29
N ALA A 492 -6.58 -4.35 30.35
CA ALA A 492 -7.87 -3.67 30.48
C ALA A 492 -8.76 -4.31 31.59
N ALA A 493 -8.60 -5.61 31.84
CA ALA A 493 -9.40 -6.32 32.83
C ALA A 493 -9.27 -5.69 34.24
N GLY A 494 -10.42 -5.48 34.92
CA GLY A 494 -10.46 -4.92 36.29
C GLY A 494 -11.60 -3.93 36.48
N THR A 495 -11.44 -3.01 37.43
CA THR A 495 -12.43 -1.96 37.69
C THR A 495 -12.30 -0.82 36.68
N GLU A 496 -13.41 -0.20 36.31
CA GLU A 496 -13.46 0.94 35.38
C GLU A 496 -12.58 2.11 35.83
N ASP A 497 -12.65 2.46 37.12
CA ASP A 497 -11.85 3.54 37.73
C ASP A 497 -10.33 3.38 37.56
N GLY A 498 -9.84 2.18 37.27
CA GLY A 498 -8.42 1.89 37.09
C GLY A 498 -7.98 1.69 35.64
N LEU A 499 -8.90 1.69 34.65
CA LEU A 499 -8.61 1.36 33.26
C LEU A 499 -7.46 2.23 32.68
N VAL A 500 -7.58 3.55 32.78
CA VAL A 500 -6.59 4.47 32.23
C VAL A 500 -5.21 4.26 32.83
N ALA A 501 -5.15 4.07 34.15
CA ALA A 501 -3.88 3.85 34.86
C ALA A 501 -3.21 2.53 34.43
N ARG A 502 -3.99 1.47 34.25
CA ARG A 502 -3.47 0.18 33.76
C ARG A 502 -2.99 0.27 32.32
N MET A 503 -3.78 0.88 31.42
CA MET A 503 -3.42 1.01 30.02
C MET A 503 -2.17 1.91 29.83
N PHE A 504 -2.06 3.00 30.59
CA PHE A 504 -0.88 3.86 30.54
C PHE A 504 0.40 3.23 31.10
N ALA A 505 0.30 2.10 31.80
CA ALA A 505 1.45 1.31 32.24
C ALA A 505 2.07 0.46 31.11
N LEU A 506 1.42 0.38 29.94
CA LEU A 506 1.95 -0.31 28.75
C LEU A 506 3.00 0.57 28.07
N ASP A 507 4.26 0.45 28.48
CA ASP A 507 5.40 1.20 27.92
C ASP A 507 5.67 0.89 26.43
N GLN A 508 5.20 -0.26 25.94
CA GLN A 508 5.23 -0.63 24.52
C GLN A 508 4.29 0.23 23.66
N VAL A 509 3.29 0.90 24.27
CA VAL A 509 2.32 1.75 23.56
C VAL A 509 2.50 3.22 23.95
N PHE A 510 2.62 3.50 25.24
CA PHE A 510 2.62 4.86 25.77
C PHE A 510 4.02 5.30 26.23
N PRO A 511 4.64 6.28 25.53
CA PRO A 511 5.88 6.90 26.00
C PRO A 511 5.68 7.52 27.39
N ALA A 512 6.69 7.40 28.25
CA ALA A 512 6.65 7.88 29.63
C ALA A 512 6.24 9.36 29.76
N GLY A 513 6.70 10.23 28.86
CA GLY A 513 6.36 11.65 28.85
C GLY A 513 4.86 11.94 28.60
N VAL A 514 4.18 11.01 27.93
CA VAL A 514 2.71 11.09 27.70
C VAL A 514 1.96 10.43 28.87
N ALA A 515 2.34 9.21 29.23
CA ALA A 515 1.66 8.42 30.25
C ALA A 515 1.69 9.06 31.65
N GLN A 516 2.75 9.81 31.98
CA GLN A 516 2.95 10.43 33.29
C GLN A 516 2.45 11.87 33.38
N HIS A 517 1.91 12.44 32.27
CA HIS A 517 1.42 13.81 32.29
C HIS A 517 0.02 13.91 32.92
N ASP A 518 -0.08 14.50 34.11
CA ASP A 518 -1.31 14.55 34.91
C ASP A 518 -2.49 15.17 34.15
N GLY A 519 -2.27 16.27 33.43
CA GLY A 519 -3.34 16.95 32.68
C GLY A 519 -3.89 16.09 31.53
N PHE A 520 -3.03 15.37 30.80
CA PHE A 520 -3.46 14.48 29.74
C PHE A 520 -4.18 13.24 30.28
N ARG A 521 -3.64 12.67 31.36
CA ARG A 521 -4.31 11.55 32.07
C ARG A 521 -5.71 11.93 32.50
N ALA A 522 -5.88 13.07 33.16
CA ALA A 522 -7.20 13.55 33.59
C ALA A 522 -8.16 13.79 32.41
N ALA A 523 -7.67 14.26 31.26
CA ALA A 523 -8.46 14.39 30.05
C ALA A 523 -8.93 13.03 29.52
N VAL A 524 -8.04 12.02 29.45
CA VAL A 524 -8.40 10.65 29.02
C VAL A 524 -9.38 10.03 29.98
N GLU A 525 -9.18 10.16 31.31
CA GLU A 525 -10.10 9.64 32.34
C GLU A 525 -11.52 10.21 32.19
N ARG A 526 -11.66 11.51 31.95
CA ARG A 526 -12.97 12.14 31.69
C ARG A 526 -13.67 11.51 30.47
N HIS A 527 -12.96 11.39 29.36
CA HIS A 527 -13.53 10.82 28.14
C HIS A 527 -13.82 9.32 28.26
N VAL A 528 -13.00 8.56 28.99
CA VAL A 528 -13.29 7.15 29.31
C VAL A 528 -14.58 7.05 30.11
N THR A 529 -14.75 7.85 31.18
CA THR A 529 -15.95 7.88 32.01
C THR A 529 -17.20 8.24 31.19
N GLU A 530 -17.09 9.24 30.32
CA GLU A 530 -18.18 9.64 29.41
C GLU A 530 -18.60 8.51 28.46
N LEU A 531 -17.61 7.83 27.84
CA LEU A 531 -17.86 6.73 26.90
C LEU A 531 -18.42 5.49 27.60
N LEU A 532 -17.90 5.13 28.77
CA LEU A 532 -18.43 4.00 29.56
C LEU A 532 -19.86 4.23 30.02
N GLY A 533 -20.21 5.46 30.41
CA GLY A 533 -21.59 5.82 30.78
C GLY A 533 -22.62 5.60 29.66
N ARG A 534 -22.20 5.45 28.40
CA ARG A 534 -23.10 5.17 27.27
C ARG A 534 -23.50 3.69 27.17
N PHE A 535 -22.79 2.79 27.82
CA PHE A 535 -23.17 1.37 27.91
C PHE A 535 -24.25 1.13 28.96
N GLU A 536 -24.48 2.09 29.87
CA GLU A 536 -25.48 2.03 30.92
C GLU A 536 -26.82 2.69 30.54
N ALA A 537 -26.84 3.45 29.43
CA ALA A 537 -27.97 4.25 28.96
C ALA A 537 -28.82 3.50 27.94
#